data_1830ddfc4afe3c03b441f80603cba20a
#
_entry.id   1830ddfc4afe3c03b441f80603cba20a
#
_cell.length_a   1.000
_cell.length_b   1.000
_cell.length_c   1.000
_cell.angle_alpha   90.00
_cell.angle_beta   90.00
_cell.angle_gamma   90.00
#
_symmetry.space_group_name_H-M   'P 1'
#
loop_
_entity.id
_entity.type
_entity.pdbx_description
1 polymer ?
#
loop_
_entity_poly.entity_id
_entity_poly.type
_entity_poly.pdbx_seq_one_letter_code
_entity_poly.pdbx_strand_id
1 'polypeptide(L)' 'MDQALNFSLSYAQLTREAEDAIKKCNLNQGGMGYTLELGKASVILSFWYGLALQGYPGTIMDERVDADRLRLHALI' A
#
# COMPACT_ATOMS: atom_id res chain seq x y z
N MET A 1 20.82 -19.99 -13.28
CA MET A 1 20.20 -18.74 -13.00
C MET A 1 18.72 -18.82 -13.27
N ASP A 2 18.01 -18.27 -12.43
CA ASP A 2 16.59 -18.35 -12.59
C ASP A 2 16.10 -17.55 -13.76
N GLN A 3 14.94 -17.91 -14.18
CA GLN A 3 14.24 -17.14 -15.16
C GLN A 3 13.79 -15.85 -14.54
N ALA A 4 13.78 -14.81 -15.35
CA ALA A 4 13.16 -13.59 -14.90
C ALA A 4 11.69 -13.85 -14.64
N LEU A 5 11.25 -13.54 -13.45
CA LEU A 5 9.84 -13.62 -13.13
C LEU A 5 9.14 -12.40 -13.68
N ASN A 6 8.12 -12.63 -14.44
CA ASN A 6 7.34 -11.55 -15.01
C ASN A 6 6.12 -11.31 -14.14
N PHE A 7 6.07 -10.13 -13.53
CA PHE A 7 4.94 -9.74 -12.73
C PHE A 7 4.14 -8.69 -13.47
N SER A 8 2.85 -8.92 -13.52
CA SER A 8 1.95 -7.98 -14.16
C SER A 8 0.75 -7.83 -13.25
N LEU A 9 0.76 -6.79 -12.45
CA LEU A 9 -0.33 -6.47 -11.56
C LEU A 9 -1.02 -5.22 -12.05
N SER A 10 -2.35 -5.24 -12.10
CA SER A 10 -3.10 -4.04 -12.37
C SER A 10 -3.04 -3.14 -11.14
N TYR A 11 -3.35 -1.86 -11.35
CA TYR A 11 -3.45 -0.93 -10.23
C TYR A 11 -4.45 -1.43 -9.19
N ALA A 12 -5.59 -1.97 -9.65
CA ALA A 12 -6.61 -2.47 -8.75
C ALA A 12 -6.11 -3.64 -7.92
N GLN A 13 -5.35 -4.55 -8.52
CA GLN A 13 -4.78 -5.68 -7.78
C GLN A 13 -3.75 -5.23 -6.76
N LEU A 14 -2.87 -4.32 -7.16
CA LEU A 14 -1.85 -3.80 -6.27
C LEU A 14 -2.50 -3.11 -5.06
N THR A 15 -3.53 -2.31 -5.32
CA THR A 15 -4.21 -1.58 -4.25
C THR A 15 -4.95 -2.52 -3.32
N ARG A 16 -5.56 -3.57 -3.85
CA ARG A 16 -6.24 -4.57 -3.02
C ARG A 16 -5.25 -5.30 -2.13
N GLU A 17 -4.09 -5.67 -2.68
CA GLU A 17 -3.07 -6.35 -1.88
C GLU A 17 -2.58 -5.47 -0.74
N ALA A 18 -2.39 -4.19 -1.01
CA ALA A 18 -1.98 -3.25 0.02
C ALA A 18 -3.06 -3.10 1.09
N GLU A 19 -4.31 -3.00 0.67
CA GLU A 19 -5.43 -2.89 1.60
C GLU A 19 -5.51 -4.12 2.50
N ASP A 20 -5.42 -5.31 1.91
CA ASP A 20 -5.48 -6.55 2.69
C ASP A 20 -4.32 -6.64 3.68
N ALA A 21 -3.14 -6.23 3.26
CA ALA A 21 -1.97 -6.26 4.13
C ALA A 21 -2.12 -5.30 5.31
N ILE A 22 -2.66 -4.10 5.05
CA ILE A 22 -2.90 -3.13 6.11
C ILE A 22 -3.95 -3.66 7.09
N LYS A 23 -5.00 -4.28 6.57
CA LYS A 23 -6.06 -4.82 7.41
C LYS A 23 -5.59 -5.97 8.30
N LYS A 24 -4.52 -6.65 7.91
CA LYS A 24 -3.94 -7.71 8.72
C LYS A 24 -3.13 -7.17 9.90
N CYS A 25 -2.79 -5.90 9.88
CA CYS A 25 -2.10 -5.29 11.00
C CYS A 25 -3.07 -5.14 12.16
N ASN A 26 -2.66 -5.61 13.33
CA ASN A 26 -3.55 -5.56 14.49
C ASN A 26 -3.40 -4.22 15.20
N LEU A 27 -4.26 -3.28 14.84
CA LEU A 27 -4.26 -1.94 15.42
C LEU A 27 -5.22 -1.82 16.60
N ASN A 28 -5.81 -2.96 17.04
CA ASN A 28 -6.71 -2.99 18.17
C ASN A 28 -6.03 -3.37 19.47
N GLN A 29 -4.72 -3.16 19.55
CA GLN A 29 -3.97 -3.44 20.76
C GLN A 29 -3.23 -2.17 21.17
N GLY A 30 -2.81 -2.13 22.41
CA GLY A 30 -2.10 -0.97 22.91
C GLY A 30 -0.63 -1.23 23.07
N GLY A 31 0.09 -0.22 23.54
CA GLY A 31 1.49 -0.34 23.91
C GLY A 31 2.43 -0.59 22.75
N MET A 32 3.45 -1.38 23.01
CA MET A 32 4.50 -1.66 22.03
C MET A 32 3.96 -2.41 20.82
N GLY A 33 2.99 -3.30 21.04
CA GLY A 33 2.39 -4.05 19.94
C GLY A 33 1.71 -3.13 18.94
N TYR A 34 0.98 -2.16 19.43
CA TYR A 34 0.33 -1.17 18.58
C TYR A 34 1.36 -0.38 17.77
N THR A 35 2.44 0.04 18.41
CA THR A 35 3.47 0.82 17.73
C THR A 35 4.11 0.04 16.60
N LEU A 36 4.38 -1.25 16.82
CA LEU A 36 4.96 -2.10 15.80
C LEU A 36 4.01 -2.31 14.62
N GLU A 37 2.75 -2.57 14.90
CA GLU A 37 1.76 -2.79 13.85
C GLU A 37 1.48 -1.51 13.07
N LEU A 38 1.47 -0.38 13.77
CA LEU A 38 1.31 0.92 13.12
C LEU A 38 2.46 1.18 12.16
N GLY A 39 3.67 0.84 12.56
CA GLY A 39 4.85 0.97 11.70
C GLY A 39 4.72 0.12 10.45
N LYS A 40 4.26 -1.13 10.60
CA LYS A 40 4.05 -2.01 9.45
C LYS A 40 3.02 -1.43 8.48
N ALA A 41 1.90 -0.98 9.00
CA ALA A 41 0.83 -0.43 8.17
C ALA A 41 1.32 0.80 7.42
N SER A 42 2.07 1.66 8.07
CA SER A 42 2.60 2.87 7.46
C SER A 42 3.59 2.56 6.35
N VAL A 43 4.44 1.56 6.54
CA VAL A 43 5.39 1.13 5.51
C VAL A 43 4.66 0.56 4.30
N ILE A 44 3.63 -0.23 4.54
CA ILE A 44 2.83 -0.80 3.44
C ILE A 44 2.21 0.32 2.62
N LEU A 45 1.64 1.31 3.29
CA LEU A 45 1.02 2.44 2.61
C LEU A 45 2.03 3.22 1.77
N SER A 46 3.19 3.51 2.34
CA SER A 46 4.24 4.24 1.64
C SER A 46 4.76 3.47 0.44
N PHE A 47 4.96 2.18 0.60
CA PHE A 47 5.45 1.32 -0.47
C PHE A 47 4.44 1.25 -1.60
N TRP A 48 3.17 1.05 -1.26
CA TRP A 48 2.09 1.04 -2.26
C TRP A 48 2.05 2.37 -3.03
N TYR A 49 2.15 3.48 -2.30
CA TYR A 49 2.06 4.79 -2.91
C TYR A 49 3.20 5.00 -3.92
N GLY A 50 4.42 4.62 -3.54
CA GLY A 50 5.57 4.71 -4.44
C GLY A 50 5.38 3.90 -5.70
N LEU A 51 4.86 2.67 -5.57
CA LEU A 51 4.59 1.83 -6.73
C LEU A 51 3.48 2.40 -7.59
N ALA A 52 2.44 2.92 -6.97
CA ALA A 52 1.32 3.51 -7.71
C ALA A 52 1.76 4.68 -8.55
N LEU A 53 2.62 5.53 -7.99
CA LEU A 53 3.12 6.68 -8.73
C LEU A 53 3.98 6.26 -9.93
N GLN A 54 4.74 5.19 -9.79
CA GLN A 54 5.56 4.70 -10.89
C GLN A 54 4.73 4.14 -12.03
N GLY A 55 3.50 3.72 -11.74
CA GLY A 55 2.63 3.15 -12.74
C GLY A 55 1.99 4.19 -13.66
N TYR A 56 2.08 5.47 -13.33
CA TYR A 56 1.48 6.52 -14.13
C TYR A 56 2.56 7.33 -14.82
N PRO A 57 2.53 7.37 -16.14
CA PRO A 57 3.54 8.12 -16.89
C PRO A 57 3.33 9.63 -16.76
N GLY A 58 4.42 10.37 -16.83
CA GLY A 58 4.36 11.81 -16.81
C GLY A 58 4.21 12.37 -15.42
N THR A 59 3.78 13.61 -15.37
CA THR A 59 3.70 14.34 -14.10
C THR A 59 2.26 14.52 -13.60
N ILE A 60 1.31 13.93 -14.30
CA ILE A 60 -0.10 14.08 -13.93
C ILE A 60 -0.42 13.13 -12.80
N MET A 61 -0.83 13.67 -11.68
CA MET A 61 -1.26 12.87 -10.55
C MET A 61 -2.69 12.39 -10.82
N ASP A 62 -2.88 11.09 -10.79
CA ASP A 62 -4.22 10.54 -10.96
C ASP A 62 -5.01 10.75 -9.68
N GLU A 63 -6.19 11.35 -9.81
CA GLU A 63 -7.04 11.59 -8.65
C GLU A 63 -7.42 10.30 -7.93
N ARG A 64 -7.48 9.20 -8.67
CA ARG A 64 -7.78 7.90 -8.08
C ARG A 64 -6.69 7.46 -7.11
N VAL A 65 -5.42 7.70 -7.46
CA VAL A 65 -4.32 7.35 -6.57
C VAL A 65 -4.43 8.16 -5.28
N ASP A 66 -4.73 9.44 -5.40
CA ASP A 66 -4.85 10.29 -4.22
C ASP A 66 -6.04 9.88 -3.35
N ALA A 67 -7.16 9.57 -3.98
CA ALA A 67 -8.36 9.13 -3.25
C ALA A 67 -8.09 7.81 -2.54
N ASP A 68 -7.42 6.86 -3.21
CA ASP A 68 -7.10 5.59 -2.60
C ASP A 68 -6.08 5.74 -1.48
N ARG A 69 -5.14 6.66 -1.62
CA ARG A 69 -4.18 6.93 -0.55
C ARG A 69 -4.90 7.37 0.72
N LEU A 70 -5.87 8.26 0.58
CA LEU A 70 -6.65 8.71 1.72
C LEU A 70 -7.49 7.58 2.31
N ARG A 71 -8.07 6.77 1.44
CA ARG A 71 -8.89 5.64 1.88
C ARG A 71 -8.06 4.61 2.65
N LEU A 72 -6.87 4.28 2.13
CA LEU A 72 -6.00 3.32 2.80
C LEU A 72 -5.45 3.89 4.10
N HIS A 73 -5.13 5.17 4.12
CA HIS A 73 -4.65 5.82 5.34
C HIS A 73 -5.72 5.79 6.42
N ALA A 74 -6.99 5.88 6.04
CA ALA A 74 -8.08 5.83 7.01
C ALA A 74 -8.20 4.48 7.71
N LEU A 75 -7.57 3.43 7.17
CA LEU A 75 -7.55 2.13 7.82
C LEU A 75 -6.52 2.09 8.96
N ILE A 76 -5.65 3.04 9.00
CA ILE A 76 -4.62 3.14 10.01
C ILE A 76 -5.07 4.11 11.10
#